data_4feb2bf7a852230e0e0b2adc08a38b1b
#
_entry.id   4feb2bf7a852230e0e0b2adc08a38b1b
#
_cell.length_a   1.000
_cell.length_b   1.000
_cell.length_c   1.000
_cell.angle_alpha   90.00
_cell.angle_beta   90.00
_cell.angle_gamma   90.00
#
_symmetry.space_group_name_H-M   'P 1'
#
loop_
_entity.id
_entity.type
_entity.pdbx_description
1 polymer ?
#
loop_
_entity_poly.entity_id
_entity_poly.type
_entity_poly.pdbx_seq_one_letter_code
_entity_poly.pdbx_strand_id
1 'polypeptide(L)'
;KLNHRKLLDAIFAVCGVPDDKIRTISSAVDKLDKSPWDEVKHEMVAEKGLPADVADRIGTYVLQRGSRELIAKLREDAALMQNNKAVEGLADMELLFQYLDVYGVVDRVSFDLSLARGLDYYTGVIYEAITALSAPPTKEGAPAQRKTKDNGELDESTVGVGSIAAGGRYDHLVGMFCGAKRPDAVPCVGVSIGVERVFSILLQRLQEAQARGERTSVRQKEVDVYVMSMGDGLLLERMQVCKMLWDAGIKAEFLYKKKPKLQQQFAVVDKEQIPLAVLLAPGEWANGTVRVKQQLGKDEAGDDKGTEVPLTELAAFVQTKLSPSS
;
A
#
# COMPACT_ATOMS: atom_id res chain seq x y z
N LYS A 1 -10.20 -10.04 1.80
CA LYS A 1 -11.55 -10.42 2.24
C LYS A 1 -12.58 -9.94 1.23
N LEU A 2 -13.63 -10.73 1.04
CA LEU A 2 -14.80 -10.40 0.23
C LEU A 2 -16.07 -10.63 1.02
N ASN A 3 -17.11 -9.86 0.73
CA ASN A 3 -18.49 -10.13 1.17
C ASN A 3 -19.46 -9.50 0.17
N HIS A 4 -20.75 -9.58 0.43
CA HIS A 4 -21.78 -9.04 -0.42
C HIS A 4 -22.86 -8.30 0.38
N ARG A 5 -23.21 -7.07 -0.04
CA ARG A 5 -24.18 -6.22 0.66
C ARG A 5 -25.55 -6.90 0.82
N LYS A 6 -26.10 -7.44 -0.25
CA LYS A 6 -27.42 -8.10 -0.21
C LYS A 6 -27.43 -9.29 0.74
N LEU A 7 -26.32 -10.03 0.81
CA LEU A 7 -26.20 -11.16 1.72
C LEU A 7 -26.17 -10.72 3.20
N LEU A 8 -25.44 -9.64 3.51
CA LEU A 8 -25.45 -9.06 4.85
C LEU A 8 -26.84 -8.59 5.27
N ASP A 9 -27.54 -7.87 4.41
CA ASP A 9 -28.92 -7.44 4.66
C ASP A 9 -29.84 -8.63 4.93
N ALA A 10 -29.69 -9.71 4.16
CA ALA A 10 -30.47 -10.93 4.33
C ALA A 10 -30.16 -11.63 5.65
N ILE A 11 -28.89 -11.75 6.02
CA ILE A 11 -28.45 -12.34 7.30
C ILE A 11 -29.08 -11.56 8.47
N PHE A 12 -28.96 -10.24 8.46
CA PHE A 12 -29.54 -9.42 9.53
C PHE A 12 -31.06 -9.55 9.60
N ALA A 13 -31.77 -9.59 8.47
CA ALA A 13 -33.21 -9.79 8.41
C ALA A 13 -33.64 -11.18 8.95
N VAL A 14 -32.94 -12.24 8.55
CA VAL A 14 -33.20 -13.61 9.02
C VAL A 14 -32.93 -13.76 10.52
N CYS A 15 -31.90 -13.06 11.02
CA CYS A 15 -31.60 -13.02 12.45
C CYS A 15 -32.62 -12.21 13.27
N GLY A 16 -33.48 -11.42 12.62
CA GLY A 16 -34.48 -10.59 13.28
C GLY A 16 -33.97 -9.24 13.76
N VAL A 17 -32.96 -8.68 13.07
CA VAL A 17 -32.49 -7.32 13.35
C VAL A 17 -33.51 -6.33 12.82
N PRO A 18 -33.99 -5.38 13.64
CA PRO A 18 -34.88 -4.31 13.17
C PRO A 18 -34.20 -3.42 12.11
N ASP A 19 -34.95 -2.96 11.11
CA ASP A 19 -34.39 -2.18 9.98
C ASP A 19 -33.66 -0.93 10.44
N ASP A 20 -34.18 -0.23 11.45
CA ASP A 20 -33.57 0.98 12.02
C ASP A 20 -32.25 0.70 12.75
N LYS A 21 -31.98 -0.55 13.13
CA LYS A 21 -30.76 -0.98 13.81
C LYS A 21 -29.70 -1.61 12.90
N ILE A 22 -30.04 -1.96 11.66
CA ILE A 22 -29.12 -2.66 10.74
C ILE A 22 -27.77 -1.93 10.64
N ARG A 23 -27.79 -0.61 10.48
CA ARG A 23 -26.57 0.21 10.36
C ARG A 23 -25.69 0.15 11.62
N THR A 24 -26.28 0.30 12.78
CA THR A 24 -25.56 0.32 14.06
C THR A 24 -25.03 -1.06 14.43
N ILE A 25 -25.77 -2.13 14.12
CA ILE A 25 -25.36 -3.52 14.34
C ILE A 25 -24.24 -3.91 13.38
N SER A 26 -24.35 -3.52 12.10
CA SER A 26 -23.29 -3.73 11.12
C SER A 26 -21.98 -3.06 11.53
N SER A 27 -22.04 -1.85 12.09
CA SER A 27 -20.85 -1.17 12.61
C SER A 27 -20.21 -1.91 13.81
N ALA A 28 -20.98 -2.66 14.59
CA ALA A 28 -20.42 -3.53 15.64
C ALA A 28 -19.75 -4.75 15.02
N VAL A 29 -20.41 -5.40 14.06
CA VAL A 29 -19.87 -6.59 13.36
C VAL A 29 -18.55 -6.26 12.66
N ASP A 30 -18.40 -5.10 12.05
CA ASP A 30 -17.15 -4.67 11.39
C ASP A 30 -15.95 -4.59 12.37
N LYS A 31 -16.20 -4.50 13.67
CA LYS A 31 -15.15 -4.53 14.71
C LYS A 31 -14.56 -5.91 14.97
N LEU A 32 -15.16 -6.99 14.42
CA LEU A 32 -14.63 -8.36 14.55
C LEU A 32 -13.20 -8.52 13.99
N ASP A 33 -12.74 -7.58 13.18
CA ASP A 33 -11.36 -7.52 12.75
C ASP A 33 -10.36 -7.15 13.87
N LYS A 34 -10.87 -6.54 14.96
CA LYS A 34 -10.03 -5.94 16.02
C LYS A 34 -10.43 -6.35 17.43
N SER A 35 -11.65 -6.89 17.59
CA SER A 35 -12.21 -7.26 18.87
C SER A 35 -12.76 -8.69 18.84
N PRO A 36 -12.64 -9.43 19.95
CA PRO A 36 -13.22 -10.76 20.05
C PRO A 36 -14.75 -10.71 20.04
N TRP A 37 -15.38 -11.83 19.70
CA TRP A 37 -16.83 -11.93 19.58
C TRP A 37 -17.57 -11.48 20.84
N ASP A 38 -17.08 -11.82 22.01
CA ASP A 38 -17.75 -11.49 23.27
C ASP A 38 -17.88 -9.98 23.50
N GLU A 39 -16.87 -9.20 23.12
CA GLU A 39 -16.91 -7.73 23.19
C GLU A 39 -17.90 -7.16 22.16
N VAL A 40 -17.89 -7.67 20.93
CA VAL A 40 -18.81 -7.25 19.87
C VAL A 40 -20.26 -7.59 20.23
N LYS A 41 -20.50 -8.80 20.78
CA LYS A 41 -21.80 -9.21 21.28
C LYS A 41 -22.26 -8.31 22.43
N HIS A 42 -21.37 -8.01 23.37
CA HIS A 42 -21.69 -7.11 24.49
C HIS A 42 -22.09 -5.72 23.97
N GLU A 43 -21.36 -5.14 23.03
CA GLU A 43 -21.71 -3.86 22.40
C GLU A 43 -23.10 -3.92 21.74
N MET A 44 -23.39 -4.97 20.96
CA MET A 44 -24.71 -5.11 20.32
C MET A 44 -25.86 -5.19 21.33
N VAL A 45 -25.68 -5.92 22.43
CA VAL A 45 -26.72 -6.12 23.43
C VAL A 45 -26.82 -4.96 24.40
N ALA A 46 -25.72 -4.59 25.07
CA ALA A 46 -25.73 -3.63 26.16
C ALA A 46 -25.80 -2.17 25.67
N GLU A 47 -25.09 -1.84 24.58
CA GLU A 47 -25.02 -0.46 24.12
C GLU A 47 -26.06 -0.16 23.02
N LYS A 48 -26.31 -1.12 22.11
CA LYS A 48 -27.22 -0.94 20.97
C LYS A 48 -28.60 -1.53 21.19
N GLY A 49 -28.82 -2.16 22.35
CA GLY A 49 -30.11 -2.65 22.79
C GLY A 49 -30.70 -3.73 21.86
N LEU A 50 -29.85 -4.62 21.33
CA LEU A 50 -30.26 -5.76 20.54
C LEU A 50 -30.59 -6.92 21.49
N PRO A 51 -31.68 -7.69 21.30
CA PRO A 51 -31.92 -8.90 22.09
C PRO A 51 -30.75 -9.90 21.98
N ALA A 52 -30.39 -10.52 23.11
CA ALA A 52 -29.22 -11.40 23.17
C ALA A 52 -29.34 -12.62 22.25
N ASP A 53 -30.52 -13.16 22.07
CA ASP A 53 -30.79 -14.28 21.16
C ASP A 53 -30.63 -13.87 19.69
N VAL A 54 -30.96 -12.62 19.34
CA VAL A 54 -30.70 -12.06 18.00
C VAL A 54 -29.20 -11.93 17.77
N ALA A 55 -28.46 -11.40 18.76
CA ALA A 55 -27.00 -11.31 18.68
C ALA A 55 -26.36 -12.70 18.50
N ASP A 56 -26.84 -13.72 19.24
CA ASP A 56 -26.32 -15.08 19.08
C ASP A 56 -26.57 -15.64 17.67
N ARG A 57 -27.77 -15.43 17.10
CA ARG A 57 -28.03 -15.78 15.70
C ARG A 57 -27.12 -15.10 14.72
N ILE A 58 -26.84 -13.80 14.90
CA ILE A 58 -25.87 -13.08 14.06
C ILE A 58 -24.51 -13.75 14.16
N GLY A 59 -24.05 -14.11 15.35
CA GLY A 59 -22.78 -14.77 15.60
C GLY A 59 -22.60 -16.04 14.80
N THR A 60 -23.69 -16.85 14.64
CA THR A 60 -23.61 -18.08 13.86
C THR A 60 -23.23 -17.86 12.39
N TYR A 61 -23.52 -16.69 11.84
CA TYR A 61 -23.16 -16.31 10.47
C TYR A 61 -21.84 -15.55 10.42
N VAL A 62 -21.73 -14.43 11.13
CA VAL A 62 -20.61 -13.47 10.93
C VAL A 62 -19.25 -14.00 11.35
N LEU A 63 -19.20 -15.08 12.11
CA LEU A 63 -17.95 -15.76 12.46
C LEU A 63 -17.49 -16.76 11.37
N GLN A 64 -18.29 -16.95 10.31
CA GLN A 64 -17.93 -17.86 9.24
C GLN A 64 -17.06 -17.14 8.20
N ARG A 65 -16.01 -17.84 7.80
CA ARG A 65 -15.13 -17.46 6.71
C ARG A 65 -14.73 -18.70 5.91
N GLY A 66 -14.44 -18.52 4.64
CA GLY A 66 -14.07 -19.63 3.76
C GLY A 66 -13.83 -19.17 2.34
N SER A 67 -14.06 -20.05 1.40
CA SER A 67 -14.00 -19.83 -0.02
C SER A 67 -15.32 -20.27 -0.67
N ARG A 68 -15.29 -21.05 -1.73
CA ARG A 68 -16.49 -21.58 -2.41
C ARG A 68 -17.34 -22.49 -1.55
N GLU A 69 -16.70 -23.26 -0.69
CA GLU A 69 -17.37 -24.15 0.25
C GLU A 69 -18.33 -23.40 1.17
N LEU A 70 -18.00 -22.15 1.51
CA LEU A 70 -18.92 -21.32 2.31
C LEU A 70 -20.17 -20.94 1.52
N ILE A 71 -20.08 -20.69 0.21
CA ILE A 71 -21.25 -20.43 -0.65
C ILE A 71 -22.17 -21.65 -0.66
N ALA A 72 -21.61 -22.85 -0.86
CA ALA A 72 -22.38 -24.10 -0.86
C ALA A 72 -23.10 -24.31 0.49
N LYS A 73 -22.36 -24.11 1.60
CA LYS A 73 -22.92 -24.23 2.96
C LYS A 73 -24.07 -23.25 3.21
N LEU A 74 -23.94 -21.99 2.79
CA LEU A 74 -24.99 -20.98 2.96
C LEU A 74 -26.23 -21.27 2.10
N ARG A 75 -26.08 -21.94 0.96
CA ARG A 75 -27.20 -22.40 0.13
C ARG A 75 -28.00 -23.55 0.77
N GLU A 76 -27.44 -24.29 1.72
CA GLU A 76 -28.13 -25.32 2.47
C GLU A 76 -29.01 -24.75 3.60
N ASP A 77 -28.81 -23.49 3.96
CA ASP A 77 -29.60 -22.82 5.00
C ASP A 77 -30.98 -22.42 4.47
N ALA A 78 -32.00 -23.19 4.86
CA ALA A 78 -33.37 -23.00 4.39
C ALA A 78 -33.95 -21.61 4.76
N ALA A 79 -33.60 -21.08 5.95
CA ALA A 79 -34.09 -19.78 6.39
C ALA A 79 -33.47 -18.67 5.55
N LEU A 80 -32.18 -18.75 5.26
CA LEU A 80 -31.47 -17.80 4.45
C LEU A 80 -31.97 -17.84 2.99
N MET A 81 -32.20 -19.02 2.43
CA MET A 81 -32.65 -19.20 1.04
C MET A 81 -34.12 -18.80 0.79
N GLN A 82 -34.89 -18.53 1.81
CA GLN A 82 -36.22 -17.90 1.69
C GLN A 82 -36.09 -16.38 1.41
N ASN A 83 -34.92 -15.78 1.63
CA ASN A 83 -34.70 -14.35 1.40
C ASN A 83 -34.11 -14.13 0.01
N ASN A 84 -34.85 -13.44 -0.86
CA ASN A 84 -34.43 -13.17 -2.25
C ASN A 84 -33.08 -12.44 -2.32
N LYS A 85 -32.76 -11.53 -1.38
CA LYS A 85 -31.46 -10.84 -1.34
C LYS A 85 -30.30 -11.82 -1.07
N ALA A 86 -30.52 -12.86 -0.28
CA ALA A 86 -29.53 -13.90 -0.06
C ALA A 86 -29.28 -14.72 -1.33
N VAL A 87 -30.35 -15.12 -2.01
CA VAL A 87 -30.25 -15.88 -3.26
C VAL A 87 -29.46 -15.09 -4.32
N GLU A 88 -29.82 -13.81 -4.52
CA GLU A 88 -29.11 -12.93 -5.46
C GLU A 88 -27.64 -12.71 -5.03
N GLY A 89 -27.40 -12.41 -3.76
CA GLY A 89 -26.04 -12.16 -3.25
C GLY A 89 -25.12 -13.38 -3.37
N LEU A 90 -25.65 -14.58 -3.10
CA LEU A 90 -24.88 -15.82 -3.28
C LEU A 90 -24.65 -16.15 -4.76
N ALA A 91 -25.58 -15.83 -5.66
CA ALA A 91 -25.37 -16.00 -7.09
C ALA A 91 -24.27 -15.04 -7.60
N ASP A 92 -24.28 -13.78 -7.16
CA ASP A 92 -23.26 -12.80 -7.50
C ASP A 92 -21.86 -13.25 -6.96
N MET A 93 -21.81 -13.79 -5.76
CA MET A 93 -20.55 -14.31 -5.19
C MET A 93 -20.06 -15.54 -5.95
N GLU A 94 -20.94 -16.45 -6.35
CA GLU A 94 -20.57 -17.62 -7.13
C GLU A 94 -19.98 -17.23 -8.50
N LEU A 95 -20.60 -16.26 -9.19
CA LEU A 95 -20.10 -15.71 -10.43
C LEU A 95 -18.74 -15.03 -10.24
N LEU A 96 -18.57 -14.27 -9.14
CA LEU A 96 -17.29 -13.64 -8.81
C LEU A 96 -16.19 -14.69 -8.64
N PHE A 97 -16.46 -15.77 -7.91
CA PHE A 97 -15.48 -16.85 -7.71
C PHE A 97 -15.13 -17.57 -9.01
N GLN A 98 -16.07 -17.69 -9.97
CA GLN A 98 -15.76 -18.18 -11.33
C GLN A 98 -14.76 -17.26 -12.04
N TYR A 99 -14.94 -15.94 -11.95
CA TYR A 99 -14.01 -14.98 -12.54
C TYR A 99 -12.63 -15.02 -11.86
N LEU A 100 -12.59 -15.13 -10.53
CA LEU A 100 -11.35 -15.22 -9.77
C LEU A 100 -10.54 -16.48 -10.12
N ASP A 101 -11.22 -17.58 -10.48
CA ASP A 101 -10.56 -18.79 -11.00
C ASP A 101 -9.87 -18.54 -12.32
N VAL A 102 -10.58 -17.90 -13.27
CA VAL A 102 -9.99 -17.57 -14.56
C VAL A 102 -8.72 -16.72 -14.40
N TYR A 103 -8.71 -15.85 -13.39
CA TYR A 103 -7.53 -15.04 -13.07
C TYR A 103 -6.50 -15.75 -12.17
N GLY A 104 -6.78 -16.96 -11.68
CA GLY A 104 -5.86 -17.73 -10.82
C GLY A 104 -5.56 -17.09 -9.48
N VAL A 105 -6.52 -16.36 -8.88
CA VAL A 105 -6.33 -15.59 -7.64
C VAL A 105 -7.21 -16.04 -6.47
N VAL A 106 -7.94 -17.12 -6.61
CA VAL A 106 -8.88 -17.64 -5.56
C VAL A 106 -8.16 -17.88 -4.24
N ASP A 107 -6.93 -18.42 -4.27
CA ASP A 107 -6.15 -18.72 -3.06
C ASP A 107 -5.75 -17.48 -2.27
N ARG A 108 -5.86 -16.30 -2.87
CA ARG A 108 -5.57 -15.00 -2.22
C ARG A 108 -6.81 -14.32 -1.67
N VAL A 109 -7.96 -14.97 -1.76
CA VAL A 109 -9.27 -14.38 -1.45
C VAL A 109 -9.93 -15.20 -0.35
N SER A 110 -10.53 -14.51 0.62
CA SER A 110 -11.36 -15.11 1.67
C SER A 110 -12.76 -14.50 1.60
N PHE A 111 -13.78 -15.33 1.47
CA PHE A 111 -15.15 -14.93 1.70
C PHE A 111 -15.38 -14.85 3.21
N ASP A 112 -15.61 -13.65 3.73
CA ASP A 112 -15.62 -13.36 5.16
C ASP A 112 -16.90 -12.60 5.53
N LEU A 113 -17.81 -13.26 6.23
CA LEU A 113 -19.10 -12.68 6.59
C LEU A 113 -19.00 -11.62 7.69
N SER A 114 -17.84 -11.46 8.32
CA SER A 114 -17.59 -10.37 9.27
C SER A 114 -17.33 -9.03 8.58
N LEU A 115 -17.00 -9.01 7.28
CA LEU A 115 -16.78 -7.79 6.54
C LEU A 115 -18.11 -7.07 6.30
N ALA A 116 -18.44 -6.09 7.14
CA ALA A 116 -19.76 -5.48 7.22
C ALA A 116 -19.72 -3.93 7.12
N ARG A 117 -18.85 -3.40 6.28
CA ARG A 117 -18.63 -1.95 6.10
C ARG A 117 -19.41 -1.35 4.92
N GLY A 118 -19.55 -0.01 4.94
CA GLY A 118 -20.06 0.75 3.79
C GLY A 118 -21.53 0.49 3.46
N LEU A 119 -22.37 0.17 4.43
CA LEU A 119 -23.77 -0.20 4.22
C LEU A 119 -24.62 0.92 3.64
N ASP A 120 -24.17 2.17 3.66
CA ASP A 120 -24.98 3.30 3.17
C ASP A 120 -24.96 3.43 1.64
N TYR A 121 -23.91 2.91 0.98
CA TYR A 121 -23.70 3.15 -0.45
C TYR A 121 -23.36 1.90 -1.29
N TYR A 122 -22.87 0.82 -0.68
CA TYR A 122 -22.59 -0.41 -1.44
C TYR A 122 -23.88 -1.13 -1.81
N THR A 123 -23.93 -1.61 -3.05
CA THR A 123 -25.10 -2.30 -3.63
C THR A 123 -24.84 -3.76 -3.97
N GLY A 124 -23.57 -4.18 -3.96
CA GLY A 124 -23.15 -5.51 -4.37
C GLY A 124 -21.94 -6.00 -3.55
N VAL A 125 -20.92 -6.49 -4.27
CA VAL A 125 -19.69 -7.00 -3.66
C VAL A 125 -18.98 -5.89 -2.89
N ILE A 126 -18.49 -6.25 -1.71
CA ILE A 126 -17.58 -5.45 -0.88
C ILE A 126 -16.27 -6.20 -0.71
N TYR A 127 -15.17 -5.47 -0.64
CA TYR A 127 -13.86 -6.07 -0.49
C TYR A 127 -12.90 -5.21 0.34
N GLU A 128 -11.94 -5.91 0.93
CA GLU A 128 -10.90 -5.33 1.75
C GLU A 128 -9.58 -6.06 1.51
N ALA A 129 -8.53 -5.31 1.21
CA ALA A 129 -7.19 -5.85 1.09
C ALA A 129 -6.44 -5.73 2.42
N ILE A 130 -5.95 -6.86 2.90
CA ILE A 130 -5.10 -6.95 4.09
C ILE A 130 -3.77 -7.59 3.72
N THR A 131 -2.72 -7.29 4.46
CA THR A 131 -1.42 -7.94 4.30
C THR A 131 -1.00 -8.60 5.61
N ALA A 132 -0.06 -9.54 5.56
CA ALA A 132 0.50 -10.17 6.76
C ALA A 132 1.12 -9.12 7.72
N LEU A 133 1.63 -8.01 7.18
CA LEU A 133 2.17 -6.90 7.97
C LEU A 133 1.08 -5.95 8.48
N SER A 134 -0.14 -6.04 7.96
CA SER A 134 -1.28 -5.29 8.47
C SER A 134 -2.06 -6.04 9.56
N ALA A 135 -1.70 -7.30 9.81
CA ALA A 135 -2.21 -8.01 10.97
C ALA A 135 -1.50 -7.51 12.25
N PRO A 136 -2.20 -7.31 13.37
CA PRO A 136 -1.54 -7.05 14.63
C PRO A 136 -0.56 -8.20 14.92
N PRO A 137 0.62 -7.92 15.52
CA PRO A 137 1.55 -8.96 15.88
C PRO A 137 0.81 -9.93 16.81
N THR A 138 0.53 -11.14 16.33
CA THR A 138 0.00 -12.23 17.11
C THR A 138 1.09 -12.74 18.05
N LYS A 139 1.34 -12.02 19.13
CA LYS A 139 1.81 -12.64 20.35
C LYS A 139 0.54 -13.06 21.09
N GLU A 140 0.31 -14.34 21.14
CA GLU A 140 -0.70 -14.92 22.02
C GLU A 140 -0.58 -14.24 23.41
N GLY A 141 -1.61 -13.48 23.78
CA GLY A 141 -1.78 -12.95 25.13
C GLY A 141 -1.36 -11.51 25.44
N ALA A 142 -0.90 -10.70 24.49
CA ALA A 142 -0.64 -9.28 24.77
C ALA A 142 -1.67 -8.38 24.06
N PRO A 143 -2.44 -7.53 24.79
CA PRO A 143 -3.24 -6.49 24.16
C PRO A 143 -2.29 -5.55 23.41
N ALA A 144 -2.61 -5.24 22.16
CA ALA A 144 -1.88 -4.25 21.38
C ALA A 144 -1.84 -2.93 22.18
N GLN A 145 -0.66 -2.56 22.69
CA GLN A 145 -0.50 -1.29 23.39
C GLN A 145 -0.65 -0.17 22.34
N ARG A 146 -1.80 0.48 22.39
CA ARG A 146 -2.07 1.69 21.61
C ARG A 146 -1.18 2.80 22.16
N LYS A 147 -0.13 3.16 21.45
CA LYS A 147 0.65 4.36 21.76
C LYS A 147 -0.11 5.57 21.20
N THR A 148 -0.26 6.58 22.03
CA THR A 148 -0.75 7.91 21.61
C THR A 148 0.46 8.80 21.34
N LYS A 149 0.39 9.62 20.31
CA LYS A 149 1.34 10.72 20.07
C LYS A 149 1.21 11.75 21.18
N ASP A 150 2.24 12.58 21.37
CA ASP A 150 2.25 13.64 22.39
C ASP A 150 1.08 14.64 22.27
N ASN A 151 0.41 14.70 21.12
CA ASN A 151 -0.79 15.51 20.87
C ASN A 151 -2.13 14.82 21.20
N GLY A 152 -2.10 13.62 21.78
CA GLY A 152 -3.30 12.85 22.15
C GLY A 152 -3.95 12.06 20.99
N GLU A 153 -3.43 12.16 19.77
CA GLU A 153 -3.87 11.35 18.64
C GLU A 153 -3.26 9.95 18.70
N LEU A 154 -4.02 8.94 18.25
CA LEU A 154 -3.52 7.58 18.13
C LEU A 154 -2.35 7.53 17.13
N ASP A 155 -1.21 7.02 17.57
CA ASP A 155 -0.09 6.76 16.67
C ASP A 155 -0.45 5.58 15.76
N GLU A 156 -0.92 5.87 14.57
CA GLU A 156 -1.32 4.87 13.57
C GLU A 156 -0.19 3.92 13.17
N SER A 157 1.06 4.29 13.39
CA SER A 157 2.22 3.42 13.13
C SER A 157 2.34 2.28 14.14
N THR A 158 1.73 2.43 15.32
CA THR A 158 1.77 1.43 16.40
C THR A 158 0.49 0.58 16.49
N VAL A 159 -0.57 0.98 15.80
CA VAL A 159 -1.79 0.18 15.64
C VAL A 159 -1.50 -0.85 14.56
N GLY A 160 -1.65 -2.12 14.87
CA GLY A 160 -1.60 -3.20 13.88
C GLY A 160 -2.42 -2.77 12.66
N VAL A 161 -1.74 -2.62 11.53
CA VAL A 161 -2.27 -1.90 10.37
C VAL A 161 -3.51 -2.65 9.88
N GLY A 162 -4.68 -2.00 9.92
CA GLY A 162 -5.90 -2.52 9.33
C GLY A 162 -5.78 -2.69 7.81
N SER A 163 -6.89 -2.70 7.10
CA SER A 163 -6.85 -2.81 5.63
C SER A 163 -5.97 -1.76 4.97
N ILE A 164 -5.23 -2.16 3.95
CA ILE A 164 -4.44 -1.26 3.09
C ILE A 164 -5.25 -0.69 1.94
N ALA A 165 -6.34 -1.36 1.55
CA ALA A 165 -7.29 -0.89 0.57
C ALA A 165 -8.67 -1.49 0.86
N ALA A 166 -9.72 -0.76 0.52
CA ALA A 166 -11.10 -1.24 0.65
C ALA A 166 -11.97 -0.62 -0.43
N GLY A 167 -13.05 -1.31 -0.78
CA GLY A 167 -13.96 -0.84 -1.80
C GLY A 167 -15.16 -1.75 -1.99
N GLY A 168 -15.86 -1.56 -3.10
CA GLY A 168 -17.02 -2.35 -3.43
C GLY A 168 -17.77 -1.80 -4.63
N ARG A 169 -18.94 -2.40 -4.89
CA ARG A 169 -19.88 -1.98 -5.93
C ARG A 169 -20.91 -1.03 -5.33
N TYR A 170 -21.18 0.10 -6.00
CA TYR A 170 -22.08 1.17 -5.53
C TYR A 170 -22.85 1.83 -6.67
N ASP A 171 -23.67 1.05 -7.35
CA ASP A 171 -24.33 1.42 -8.61
C ASP A 171 -25.28 2.63 -8.51
N HIS A 172 -25.74 2.99 -7.30
CA HIS A 172 -26.65 4.14 -7.12
C HIS A 172 -25.92 5.47 -6.94
N LEU A 173 -24.60 5.48 -6.76
CA LEU A 173 -23.85 6.68 -6.39
C LEU A 173 -23.97 7.79 -7.44
N VAL A 174 -23.77 7.47 -8.71
CA VAL A 174 -23.87 8.45 -9.79
C VAL A 174 -25.29 9.00 -9.91
N GLY A 175 -26.30 8.14 -9.79
CA GLY A 175 -27.70 8.54 -9.83
C GLY A 175 -28.11 9.50 -8.73
N MET A 176 -27.53 9.36 -7.53
CA MET A 176 -27.78 10.25 -6.40
C MET A 176 -27.34 11.69 -6.70
N PHE A 177 -26.26 11.88 -7.45
CA PHE A 177 -25.74 13.22 -7.80
C PHE A 177 -26.29 13.79 -9.09
N CYS A 178 -26.72 12.94 -10.03
CA CYS A 178 -27.18 13.37 -11.35
C CYS A 178 -28.68 13.60 -11.43
N GLY A 179 -29.46 13.36 -10.37
CA GLY A 179 -30.91 13.43 -10.40
C GLY A 179 -31.54 12.51 -11.44
N ALA A 180 -30.87 11.41 -11.76
CA ALA A 180 -31.28 10.51 -12.84
C ALA A 180 -32.61 9.80 -12.51
N LYS A 181 -33.47 9.66 -13.51
CA LYS A 181 -34.68 8.84 -13.38
C LYS A 181 -34.41 7.36 -13.09
N ARG A 182 -33.16 6.91 -13.35
CA ARG A 182 -32.65 5.57 -13.06
C ARG A 182 -31.32 5.73 -12.31
N PRO A 183 -31.34 5.71 -10.98
CA PRO A 183 -30.13 5.88 -10.19
C PRO A 183 -29.08 4.77 -10.40
N ASP A 184 -29.52 3.59 -10.83
CA ASP A 184 -28.69 2.40 -11.12
C ASP A 184 -28.23 2.30 -12.59
N ALA A 185 -28.49 3.32 -13.42
CA ALA A 185 -28.15 3.29 -14.85
C ALA A 185 -26.63 3.28 -15.14
N VAL A 186 -25.80 3.70 -14.17
CA VAL A 186 -24.35 3.73 -14.30
C VAL A 186 -23.74 2.84 -13.21
N PRO A 187 -23.37 1.59 -13.55
CA PRO A 187 -22.73 0.71 -12.58
C PRO A 187 -21.37 1.27 -12.16
N CYS A 188 -21.13 1.27 -10.86
CA CYS A 188 -19.90 1.79 -10.29
C CYS A 188 -19.23 0.76 -9.38
N VAL A 189 -17.93 0.59 -9.55
CA VAL A 189 -17.07 -0.16 -8.66
C VAL A 189 -15.80 0.64 -8.40
N GLY A 190 -15.32 0.65 -7.19
CA GLY A 190 -14.13 1.41 -6.85
C GLY A 190 -13.38 0.89 -5.65
N VAL A 191 -12.14 1.33 -5.55
CA VAL A 191 -11.24 1.00 -4.45
C VAL A 191 -10.59 2.27 -3.92
N SER A 192 -10.50 2.38 -2.60
CA SER A 192 -9.70 3.37 -1.90
C SER A 192 -8.44 2.69 -1.37
N ILE A 193 -7.29 3.31 -1.58
CA ILE A 193 -5.98 2.80 -1.14
C ILE A 193 -5.44 3.74 -0.07
N GLY A 194 -5.08 3.18 1.09
CA GLY A 194 -4.44 3.92 2.19
C GLY A 194 -2.96 4.16 1.88
N VAL A 195 -2.64 5.26 1.22
CA VAL A 195 -1.27 5.57 0.75
C VAL A 195 -0.29 5.61 1.91
N GLU A 196 -0.65 6.26 3.03
CA GLU A 196 0.19 6.37 4.23
C GLU A 196 0.47 4.99 4.86
N ARG A 197 -0.53 4.11 4.85
CA ARG A 197 -0.38 2.74 5.36
C ARG A 197 0.55 1.90 4.49
N VAL A 198 0.36 1.97 3.18
CA VAL A 198 1.26 1.28 2.23
C VAL A 198 2.67 1.80 2.36
N PHE A 199 2.86 3.12 2.45
CA PHE A 199 4.15 3.75 2.66
C PHE A 199 4.82 3.28 3.95
N SER A 200 4.09 3.28 5.08
CA SER A 200 4.62 2.84 6.38
C SER A 200 5.07 1.37 6.36
N ILE A 201 4.30 0.49 5.69
CA ILE A 201 4.66 -0.92 5.52
C ILE A 201 5.92 -1.07 4.67
N LEU A 202 6.02 -0.32 3.57
CA LEU A 202 7.21 -0.37 2.70
C LEU A 202 8.45 0.16 3.43
N LEU A 203 8.31 1.23 4.19
CA LEU A 203 9.40 1.79 5.00
C LEU A 203 9.89 0.81 6.06
N GLN A 204 8.97 0.14 6.77
CA GLN A 204 9.33 -0.89 7.74
C GLN A 204 10.07 -2.06 7.09
N ARG A 205 9.58 -2.58 5.97
CA ARG A 205 10.25 -3.67 5.22
C ARG A 205 11.68 -3.29 4.83
N LEU A 206 11.86 -2.05 4.42
CA LEU A 206 13.16 -1.55 4.03
C LEU A 206 14.11 -1.45 5.22
N GLN A 207 13.64 -0.95 6.37
CA GLN A 207 14.43 -0.90 7.60
C GLN A 207 14.83 -2.31 8.07
N GLU A 208 13.90 -3.28 7.99
CA GLU A 208 14.18 -4.67 8.31
C GLU A 208 15.21 -5.29 7.35
N ALA A 209 15.13 -5.00 6.05
CA ALA A 209 16.10 -5.44 5.05
C ALA A 209 17.50 -4.84 5.30
N GLN A 210 17.57 -3.56 5.66
CA GLN A 210 18.82 -2.90 6.08
C GLN A 210 19.41 -3.53 7.34
N ALA A 211 18.57 -3.85 8.35
CA ALA A 211 19.02 -4.51 9.57
C ALA A 211 19.56 -5.93 9.33
N ARG A 212 19.10 -6.61 8.26
CA ARG A 212 19.63 -7.91 7.81
C ARG A 212 20.90 -7.80 6.96
N GLY A 213 21.42 -6.57 6.75
CA GLY A 213 22.62 -6.33 5.93
C GLY A 213 22.36 -6.37 4.42
N GLU A 214 21.10 -6.41 3.98
CA GLU A 214 20.75 -6.26 2.58
C GLU A 214 21.06 -4.83 2.13
N ARG A 215 21.74 -4.65 0.99
CA ARG A 215 22.06 -3.33 0.42
C ARG A 215 20.84 -2.65 -0.19
N THR A 216 19.87 -2.32 0.62
CA THR A 216 18.68 -1.55 0.24
C THR A 216 18.78 -0.17 0.88
N SER A 217 19.45 0.78 0.23
CA SER A 217 19.42 2.18 0.68
C SER A 217 18.21 2.88 0.09
N VAL A 218 17.37 3.46 0.93
CA VAL A 218 16.43 4.49 0.47
C VAL A 218 17.23 5.75 0.26
N ARG A 219 17.58 6.02 -0.98
CA ARG A 219 18.19 7.31 -1.32
C ARG A 219 17.15 8.40 -1.16
N GLN A 220 17.50 9.50 -0.51
CA GLN A 220 16.59 10.65 -0.36
C GLN A 220 16.25 11.29 -1.72
N LYS A 221 17.14 11.14 -2.71
CA LYS A 221 16.96 11.59 -4.08
C LYS A 221 17.24 10.44 -5.06
N GLU A 222 16.46 10.39 -6.10
CA GLU A 222 16.68 9.47 -7.23
C GLU A 222 17.71 10.04 -8.24
N VAL A 223 18.87 10.51 -7.75
CA VAL A 223 19.98 10.98 -8.59
C VAL A 223 20.98 9.84 -8.74
N ASP A 224 21.38 9.56 -9.96
CA ASP A 224 22.32 8.48 -10.27
C ASP A 224 23.76 8.99 -10.38
N VAL A 225 23.94 10.23 -10.82
CA VAL A 225 25.24 10.85 -11.04
C VAL A 225 25.30 12.26 -10.46
N TYR A 226 26.33 12.54 -9.69
CA TYR A 226 26.63 13.90 -9.24
C TYR A 226 27.84 14.46 -9.97
N VAL A 227 27.62 15.57 -10.72
CA VAL A 227 28.68 16.20 -11.51
C VAL A 227 29.40 17.25 -10.67
N MET A 228 30.66 17.02 -10.40
CA MET A 228 31.57 17.86 -9.58
C MET A 228 32.65 18.52 -10.37
N SER A 229 33.28 19.55 -9.81
CA SER A 229 34.49 20.16 -10.39
C SER A 229 35.56 20.44 -9.35
N MET A 230 36.80 20.33 -9.77
CA MET A 230 37.97 20.80 -9.03
C MET A 230 38.40 22.18 -9.57
N GLY A 231 38.82 23.05 -8.64
CA GLY A 231 39.30 24.37 -9.03
C GLY A 231 38.21 25.39 -9.31
N ASP A 232 38.61 26.52 -9.88
CA ASP A 232 37.76 27.67 -10.17
C ASP A 232 37.07 27.52 -11.53
N GLY A 233 35.82 27.91 -11.60
CA GLY A 233 35.05 27.92 -12.84
C GLY A 233 34.31 26.59 -13.11
N LEU A 234 34.34 26.15 -14.35
CA LEU A 234 33.73 24.92 -14.84
C LEU A 234 32.19 24.78 -14.54
N LEU A 235 31.49 25.92 -14.39
CA LEU A 235 30.03 25.87 -14.19
C LEU A 235 29.32 25.46 -15.49
N LEU A 236 29.74 26.07 -16.62
CA LEU A 236 29.13 25.76 -17.92
C LEU A 236 29.46 24.33 -18.35
N GLU A 237 30.66 23.88 -18.06
CA GLU A 237 31.15 22.54 -18.35
C GLU A 237 30.35 21.48 -17.53
N ARG A 238 30.11 21.75 -16.25
CA ARG A 238 29.22 20.90 -15.44
C ARG A 238 27.80 20.84 -15.99
N MET A 239 27.28 21.99 -16.45
CA MET A 239 25.95 22.03 -17.10
C MET A 239 25.95 21.20 -18.40
N GLN A 240 27.01 21.29 -19.22
CA GLN A 240 27.14 20.50 -20.44
C GLN A 240 27.16 19.00 -20.14
N VAL A 241 27.94 18.57 -19.14
CA VAL A 241 27.99 17.16 -18.74
C VAL A 241 26.63 16.69 -18.22
N CYS A 242 25.97 17.48 -17.39
CA CYS A 242 24.61 17.13 -16.95
C CYS A 242 23.65 17.01 -18.12
N LYS A 243 23.69 17.93 -19.08
CA LYS A 243 22.84 17.86 -20.27
C LYS A 243 23.09 16.57 -21.06
N MET A 244 24.37 16.20 -21.28
CA MET A 244 24.71 14.94 -21.97
C MET A 244 24.13 13.73 -21.25
N LEU A 245 24.22 13.69 -19.93
CA LEU A 245 23.67 12.61 -19.12
C LEU A 245 22.14 12.60 -19.17
N TRP A 246 21.47 13.75 -19.08
CA TRP A 246 20.01 13.85 -19.19
C TRP A 246 19.51 13.43 -20.57
N ASP A 247 20.19 13.83 -21.65
CA ASP A 247 19.85 13.41 -23.01
C ASP A 247 19.95 11.87 -23.18
N ALA A 248 20.81 11.22 -22.39
CA ALA A 248 20.93 9.76 -22.31
C ALA A 248 19.97 9.10 -21.30
N GLY A 249 19.04 9.84 -20.71
CA GLY A 249 18.07 9.34 -19.72
C GLY A 249 18.65 9.09 -18.32
N ILE A 250 19.86 9.58 -18.03
CA ILE A 250 20.54 9.41 -16.74
C ILE A 250 20.19 10.58 -15.82
N LYS A 251 19.78 10.31 -14.60
CA LYS A 251 19.42 11.33 -13.59
C LYS A 251 20.70 11.93 -13.00
N ALA A 252 21.07 13.12 -13.45
CA ALA A 252 22.28 13.81 -13.02
C ALA A 252 21.97 15.14 -12.33
N GLU A 253 22.79 15.52 -11.35
CA GLU A 253 22.71 16.78 -10.61
C GLU A 253 24.10 17.38 -10.41
N PHE A 254 24.18 18.70 -10.21
CA PHE A 254 25.39 19.42 -9.86
C PHE A 254 25.12 20.58 -8.91
N LEU A 255 26.13 21.05 -8.19
CA LEU A 255 25.98 22.24 -7.35
C LEU A 255 26.04 23.52 -8.21
N TYR A 256 25.01 24.35 -8.18
CA TYR A 256 24.87 25.58 -8.99
C TYR A 256 25.87 26.69 -8.66
N LYS A 257 26.66 26.57 -7.58
CA LYS A 257 27.69 27.55 -7.21
C LYS A 257 28.78 27.65 -8.29
N LYS A 258 29.22 28.88 -8.61
CA LYS A 258 30.28 29.10 -9.58
C LYS A 258 31.61 28.46 -9.14
N LYS A 259 31.93 28.54 -7.84
CA LYS A 259 33.17 28.01 -7.24
C LYS A 259 32.83 27.12 -6.05
N PRO A 260 32.36 25.88 -6.25
CA PRO A 260 32.06 24.99 -5.17
C PRO A 260 33.34 24.40 -4.56
N LYS A 261 33.41 24.34 -3.25
CA LYS A 261 34.48 23.61 -2.57
C LYS A 261 34.33 22.11 -2.82
N LEU A 262 35.39 21.39 -3.13
CA LEU A 262 35.36 19.97 -3.45
C LEU A 262 34.74 19.16 -2.31
N GLN A 263 35.13 19.46 -1.05
CA GLN A 263 34.57 18.80 0.14
C GLN A 263 33.05 18.96 0.27
N GLN A 264 32.48 20.11 -0.12
CA GLN A 264 31.04 20.34 -0.09
C GLN A 264 30.31 19.45 -1.12
N GLN A 265 30.92 19.23 -2.27
CA GLN A 265 30.37 18.38 -3.32
C GLN A 265 30.40 16.91 -2.90
N PHE A 266 31.51 16.43 -2.32
CA PHE A 266 31.58 15.08 -1.78
C PHE A 266 30.59 14.87 -0.63
N ALA A 267 30.43 15.86 0.26
CA ALA A 267 29.47 15.76 1.36
C ALA A 267 28.01 15.59 0.87
N VAL A 268 27.66 16.15 -0.29
CA VAL A 268 26.35 15.90 -0.92
C VAL A 268 26.24 14.47 -1.42
N VAL A 269 27.27 14.00 -2.15
CA VAL A 269 27.32 12.63 -2.68
C VAL A 269 27.18 11.60 -1.56
N ASP A 270 27.92 11.78 -0.46
CA ASP A 270 27.90 10.89 0.69
C ASP A 270 26.53 10.93 1.40
N LYS A 271 26.04 12.14 1.70
CA LYS A 271 24.77 12.33 2.41
C LYS A 271 23.58 11.75 1.64
N GLU A 272 23.55 11.98 0.33
CA GLU A 272 22.44 11.58 -0.53
C GLU A 272 22.64 10.18 -1.15
N GLN A 273 23.78 9.54 -0.84
CA GLN A 273 24.16 8.20 -1.31
C GLN A 273 24.06 8.06 -2.84
N ILE A 274 24.60 9.06 -3.56
CA ILE A 274 24.59 9.08 -5.01
C ILE A 274 25.63 8.07 -5.52
N PRO A 275 25.26 7.10 -6.36
CA PRO A 275 26.14 5.98 -6.71
C PRO A 275 27.41 6.37 -7.49
N LEU A 276 27.32 7.38 -8.36
CA LEU A 276 28.42 7.80 -9.20
C LEU A 276 28.69 9.29 -9.07
N ALA A 277 29.97 9.67 -9.08
CA ALA A 277 30.42 11.04 -9.18
C ALA A 277 31.24 11.22 -10.45
N VAL A 278 30.92 12.25 -11.23
CA VAL A 278 31.72 12.69 -12.39
C VAL A 278 32.48 13.95 -12.01
N LEU A 279 33.78 13.86 -11.99
CA LEU A 279 34.70 14.94 -11.59
C LEU A 279 35.34 15.59 -12.82
N LEU A 280 35.19 16.90 -12.92
CA LEU A 280 35.83 17.74 -13.94
C LEU A 280 37.03 18.45 -13.32
N ALA A 281 38.21 18.28 -13.92
CA ALA A 281 39.38 19.09 -13.65
C ALA A 281 39.79 19.87 -14.91
N PRO A 282 40.34 21.07 -14.79
CA PRO A 282 40.65 21.90 -15.95
C PRO A 282 41.54 21.19 -16.99
N GLY A 283 42.53 20.42 -16.52
CA GLY A 283 43.44 19.69 -17.43
C GLY A 283 42.79 18.53 -18.15
N GLU A 284 41.94 17.75 -17.45
CA GLU A 284 41.18 16.62 -18.04
C GLU A 284 40.14 17.15 -19.04
N TRP A 285 39.43 18.22 -18.66
CA TRP A 285 38.46 18.86 -19.54
C TRP A 285 39.09 19.39 -20.86
N ALA A 286 40.28 20.00 -20.78
CA ALA A 286 41.01 20.46 -21.96
C ALA A 286 41.39 19.31 -22.91
N ASN A 287 41.56 18.09 -22.38
CA ASN A 287 41.84 16.86 -23.12
C ASN A 287 40.55 16.14 -23.59
N GLY A 288 39.37 16.67 -23.29
CA GLY A 288 38.09 16.04 -23.61
C GLY A 288 37.75 14.84 -22.75
N THR A 289 38.31 14.74 -21.54
CA THR A 289 38.08 13.65 -20.59
C THR A 289 37.49 14.15 -19.28
N VAL A 290 36.86 13.25 -18.54
CA VAL A 290 36.37 13.43 -17.18
C VAL A 290 36.69 12.19 -16.35
N ARG A 291 36.63 12.32 -15.04
CA ARG A 291 36.89 11.19 -14.13
C ARG A 291 35.63 10.73 -13.49
N VAL A 292 35.30 9.45 -13.64
CA VAL A 292 34.13 8.81 -13.03
C VAL A 292 34.58 8.02 -11.82
N LYS A 293 33.97 8.30 -10.67
CA LYS A 293 34.23 7.63 -9.40
C LYS A 293 32.96 6.94 -8.92
N GLN A 294 33.07 5.68 -8.52
CA GLN A 294 31.97 4.95 -7.89
C GLN A 294 32.00 5.21 -6.37
N GLN A 295 30.83 5.48 -5.79
CA GLN A 295 30.70 5.63 -4.36
C GLN A 295 30.65 4.24 -3.74
N LEU A 296 31.78 3.75 -3.31
CA LEU A 296 31.89 2.55 -2.48
C LEU A 296 31.69 2.95 -1.02
N GLY A 297 31.05 2.08 -0.20
CA GLY A 297 30.86 2.33 1.22
C GLY A 297 32.17 2.68 1.93
N LYS A 298 32.10 3.26 3.12
CA LYS A 298 33.28 3.75 3.88
C LYS A 298 34.37 2.69 4.11
N ASP A 299 34.02 1.41 4.11
CA ASP A 299 34.94 0.29 4.35
C ASP A 299 35.67 -0.18 3.08
N GLU A 300 35.20 0.21 1.88
CA GLU A 300 35.77 -0.16 0.57
C GLU A 300 36.44 1.04 -0.14
N ALA A 301 36.44 2.22 0.47
CA ALA A 301 37.04 3.43 -0.06
C ALA A 301 38.56 3.40 0.10
N GLY A 302 39.21 2.46 -0.60
CA GLY A 302 40.65 2.52 -0.87
C GLY A 302 40.96 3.79 -1.71
N ASP A 303 42.24 3.98 -2.05
CA ASP A 303 42.75 5.14 -2.83
C ASP A 303 42.23 5.15 -4.29
N ASP A 304 40.91 4.95 -4.47
CA ASP A 304 40.25 4.94 -5.79
C ASP A 304 40.27 6.35 -6.38
N LYS A 305 41.20 6.56 -7.30
CA LYS A 305 41.32 7.82 -8.06
C LYS A 305 40.21 8.01 -9.11
N GLY A 306 39.33 7.02 -9.27
CA GLY A 306 38.33 6.99 -10.31
C GLY A 306 38.90 6.68 -11.70
N THR A 307 38.01 6.36 -12.64
CA THR A 307 38.36 6.02 -14.02
C THR A 307 38.27 7.25 -14.90
N GLU A 308 39.31 7.53 -15.69
CA GLU A 308 39.30 8.56 -16.70
C GLU A 308 38.51 8.08 -17.94
N VAL A 309 37.54 8.88 -18.39
CA VAL A 309 36.60 8.51 -19.47
C VAL A 309 36.49 9.67 -20.46
N PRO A 310 36.59 9.40 -21.78
CA PRO A 310 36.32 10.40 -22.80
C PRO A 310 34.87 10.90 -22.70
N LEU A 311 34.64 12.18 -22.93
CA LEU A 311 33.31 12.79 -22.92
C LEU A 311 32.35 12.09 -23.89
N THR A 312 32.83 11.65 -25.04
CA THR A 312 32.04 10.92 -26.04
C THR A 312 31.53 9.56 -25.59
N GLU A 313 32.19 8.94 -24.60
CA GLU A 313 31.85 7.61 -24.07
C GLU A 313 31.20 7.69 -22.69
N LEU A 314 31.13 8.88 -22.10
CA LEU A 314 30.69 9.07 -20.72
C LEU A 314 29.30 8.46 -20.44
N ALA A 315 28.32 8.74 -21.29
CA ALA A 315 26.95 8.25 -21.08
C ALA A 315 26.88 6.71 -21.11
N ALA A 316 27.53 6.08 -22.07
CA ALA A 316 27.56 4.61 -22.19
C ALA A 316 28.30 3.98 -21.00
N PHE A 317 29.42 4.57 -20.58
CA PHE A 317 30.17 4.12 -19.41
C PHE A 317 29.33 4.16 -18.14
N VAL A 318 28.64 5.30 -17.90
CA VAL A 318 27.77 5.49 -16.75
C VAL A 318 26.61 4.48 -16.76
N GLN A 319 25.95 4.29 -17.91
CA GLN A 319 24.87 3.29 -18.04
C GLN A 319 25.34 1.89 -17.67
N THR A 320 26.53 1.49 -18.14
CA THR A 320 27.11 0.17 -17.79
C THR A 320 27.34 0.03 -16.28
N LYS A 321 27.78 1.10 -15.60
CA LYS A 321 28.03 1.10 -14.15
C LYS A 321 26.76 1.14 -13.31
N LEU A 322 25.66 1.69 -13.82
CA LEU A 322 24.36 1.74 -13.15
C LEU A 322 23.55 0.47 -13.36
N SER A 323 23.85 -0.31 -14.39
CA SER A 323 23.19 -1.61 -14.60
C SER A 323 23.54 -2.56 -13.46
N PRO A 324 22.56 -3.24 -12.83
CA PRO A 324 22.85 -4.21 -11.79
C PRO A 324 23.78 -5.29 -12.36
N SER A 325 24.88 -5.55 -11.65
CA SER A 325 25.74 -6.69 -11.95
C SER A 325 24.90 -7.95 -11.90
N SER A 326 24.79 -8.63 -13.05
CA SER A 326 24.05 -9.89 -13.23
C SER A 326 24.57 -10.97 -12.32
#